data_a42bd33d61dbd1da1815ea0eb09dfde1
#
_entry.id   a42bd33d61dbd1da1815ea0eb09dfde1
#
_cell.length_a   1.000
_cell.length_b   1.000
_cell.length_c   1.000
_cell.angle_alpha   90.00
_cell.angle_beta   90.00
_cell.angle_gamma   90.00
#
_symmetry.space_group_name_H-M   'P 1'
#
loop_
_entity.id
_entity.type
_entity.pdbx_description
1 polymer ?
#
loop_
_entity_poly.entity_id
_entity_poly.type
_entity_poly.pdbx_seq_one_letter_code
_entity_poly.pdbx_strand_id
1 'polypeptide(L)'
;MSDFNDVDFFENAEQMESRGPEVAPTGEYEAKIIAAEKYKADSGNWTQKITFQIDGGKYRDHNEWYNLWSASTESKRIASEIFSRLAITVGFKKLPDLAKDFIGKQLRLGIRQVEDTWTNKEGEQITSNKTKIIKMEPSEMAPTPVGDKPPF
;
A
#
# COMPACT_ATOMS: atom_id res chain seq x y z
N MET A 1 27.66 20.84 -21.95
CA MET A 1 27.59 20.40 -21.72
C MET A 1 27.66 20.06 -21.47
N SER A 2 27.50 19.98 -21.67
CA SER A 2 27.60 19.37 -21.43
C SER A 2 27.59 19.08 -21.14
N ASP A 3 28.03 19.23 -21.31
CA ASP A 3 27.97 18.79 -21.15
C ASP A 3 27.46 18.44 -20.95
N PHE A 4 27.18 18.39 -21.42
CA PHE A 4 26.52 17.76 -21.24
C PHE A 4 26.07 17.13 -21.21
N ASN A 5 25.74 17.34 -22.08
CA ASN A 5 25.59 15.96 -22.05
C ASN A 5 25.63 15.35 -20.70
N ASP A 6 26.61 15.67 -20.00
CA ASP A 6 26.71 15.22 -18.62
C ASP A 6 25.58 15.73 -17.78
N VAL A 7 25.09 16.93 -18.07
CA VAL A 7 23.96 17.49 -17.35
C VAL A 7 22.72 16.65 -17.54
N ASP A 8 22.47 16.23 -18.77
CA ASP A 8 21.31 15.38 -19.05
C ASP A 8 21.40 14.05 -18.33
N PHE A 9 22.59 13.51 -18.26
CA PHE A 9 22.82 12.25 -17.57
C PHE A 9 22.48 12.39 -16.09
N PHE A 10 22.93 13.44 -15.45
CA PHE A 10 22.67 13.67 -14.04
C PHE A 10 21.17 13.90 -13.77
N GLU A 11 20.52 14.61 -14.65
CA GLU A 11 19.10 14.83 -14.49
C GLU A 11 18.33 13.52 -14.52
N ASN A 12 18.70 12.63 -15.44
CA ASN A 12 18.04 11.34 -15.50
C ASN A 12 18.30 10.51 -14.26
N ALA A 13 19.52 10.54 -13.76
CA ALA A 13 19.87 9.82 -12.56
C ALA A 13 19.09 10.33 -11.37
N GLU A 14 18.96 11.64 -11.24
CA GLU A 14 18.19 12.23 -10.16
C GLU A 14 16.73 11.85 -10.24
N GLN A 15 16.17 11.86 -11.44
CA GLN A 15 14.78 11.48 -11.61
C GLN A 15 14.54 10.04 -11.23
N MET A 16 15.46 9.16 -11.59
CA MET A 16 15.34 7.77 -11.22
C MET A 16 15.40 7.58 -9.71
N GLU A 17 16.30 8.29 -9.06
CA GLU A 17 16.40 8.23 -7.60
C GLU A 17 15.16 8.79 -6.93
N SER A 18 14.66 9.91 -7.44
CA SER A 18 13.50 10.55 -6.83
C SER A 18 12.23 9.73 -6.96
N ARG A 19 12.17 8.86 -7.98
CA ARG A 19 11.01 7.98 -8.15
C ARG A 19 11.05 6.79 -7.20
N GLY A 20 12.22 6.54 -6.60
CA GLY A 20 12.38 5.44 -5.68
C GLY A 20 12.39 4.09 -6.36
N PRO A 21 12.12 3.04 -5.59
CA PRO A 21 12.17 1.69 -6.11
C PRO A 21 11.09 1.41 -7.16
N GLU A 22 11.32 0.34 -7.90
CA GLU A 22 10.36 -0.12 -8.88
C GLU A 22 9.10 -0.66 -8.21
N VAL A 23 8.01 -0.67 -8.96
CA VAL A 23 6.78 -1.29 -8.52
C VAL A 23 6.99 -2.80 -8.41
N ALA A 24 6.45 -3.41 -7.35
CA ALA A 24 6.64 -4.83 -7.12
C ALA A 24 6.03 -5.67 -8.24
N PRO A 25 6.78 -6.64 -8.78
CA PRO A 25 6.21 -7.58 -9.73
C PRO A 25 5.13 -8.44 -9.07
N THR A 26 4.30 -9.06 -9.89
CA THR A 26 3.30 -9.99 -9.37
C THR A 26 3.97 -11.09 -8.56
N GLY A 27 3.47 -11.31 -7.35
CA GLY A 27 4.05 -12.31 -6.44
C GLY A 27 3.57 -12.10 -5.03
N GLU A 28 4.17 -12.84 -4.11
CA GLU A 28 3.86 -12.72 -2.68
C GLU A 28 5.06 -12.14 -1.96
N TYR A 29 4.79 -11.22 -1.04
CA TYR A 29 5.84 -10.49 -0.34
C TYR A 29 5.49 -10.28 1.11
N GLU A 30 6.52 -10.25 1.95
CA GLU A 30 6.35 -9.76 3.31
C GLU A 30 6.18 -8.26 3.25
N ALA A 31 5.29 -7.74 4.07
CA ALA A 31 5.00 -6.32 4.10
C ALA A 31 4.81 -5.83 5.52
N LYS A 32 5.01 -4.54 5.70
CA LYS A 32 4.89 -3.91 7.00
C LYS A 32 4.09 -2.63 6.83
N ILE A 33 3.16 -2.40 7.72
CA ILE A 33 2.39 -1.16 7.68
C ILE A 33 3.24 -0.05 8.28
N ILE A 34 3.51 0.98 7.49
CA ILE A 34 4.38 2.07 7.90
C ILE A 34 3.65 3.39 8.07
N ALA A 35 2.40 3.48 7.62
CA ALA A 35 1.61 4.71 7.80
C ALA A 35 0.14 4.38 7.78
N ALA A 36 -0.63 5.15 8.52
CA ALA A 36 -2.08 5.05 8.57
C ALA A 36 -2.62 6.47 8.71
N GLU A 37 -3.20 7.00 7.64
CA GLU A 37 -3.63 8.38 7.59
C GLU A 37 -5.07 8.49 7.14
N LYS A 38 -5.78 9.47 7.69
CA LYS A 38 -7.14 9.73 7.30
C LYS A 38 -7.13 10.94 6.36
N TYR A 39 -7.72 10.77 5.19
CA TYR A 39 -7.74 11.80 4.15
C TYR A 39 -9.15 12.18 3.79
N LYS A 40 -9.32 13.43 3.43
CA LYS A 40 -10.58 13.89 2.86
C LYS A 40 -10.41 13.89 1.34
N ALA A 41 -11.18 13.06 0.66
CA ALA A 41 -11.12 12.95 -0.79
C ALA A 41 -11.75 14.18 -1.43
N ASP A 42 -11.49 14.37 -2.73
CA ASP A 42 -12.05 15.50 -3.47
C ASP A 42 -13.57 15.48 -3.46
N SER A 43 -14.16 14.29 -3.37
CA SER A 43 -15.61 14.15 -3.27
C SER A 43 -16.19 14.67 -1.97
N GLY A 44 -15.34 14.99 -1.00
CA GLY A 44 -15.77 15.42 0.32
C GLY A 44 -15.87 14.31 1.35
N ASN A 45 -15.78 13.07 0.93
CA ASN A 45 -15.82 11.93 1.84
C ASN A 45 -14.44 11.66 2.40
N TRP A 46 -14.41 11.18 3.64
CA TRP A 46 -13.16 10.77 4.26
C TRP A 46 -12.81 9.36 3.83
N THR A 47 -11.52 9.07 3.78
CA THR A 47 -11.03 7.74 3.49
C THR A 47 -9.86 7.44 4.40
N GLN A 48 -9.64 6.15 4.68
CA GLN A 48 -8.51 5.69 5.50
C GLN A 48 -7.45 5.16 4.57
N LYS A 49 -6.28 5.79 4.58
CA LYS A 49 -5.14 5.33 3.80
C LYS A 49 -4.23 4.50 4.67
N ILE A 50 -3.84 3.33 4.18
CA ILE A 50 -2.85 2.48 4.81
C ILE A 50 -1.70 2.30 3.82
N THR A 51 -0.49 2.54 4.28
CA THR A 51 0.70 2.39 3.44
C THR A 51 1.47 1.16 3.86
N PHE A 52 1.74 0.29 2.91
CA PHE A 52 2.48 -0.95 3.11
C PHE A 52 3.87 -0.81 2.50
N GLN A 53 4.89 -1.09 3.30
CA GLN A 53 6.25 -1.20 2.82
C GLN A 53 6.42 -2.64 2.32
N ILE A 54 6.86 -2.80 1.08
CA ILE A 54 6.94 -4.10 0.44
C ILE A 54 8.37 -4.63 0.49
N ASP A 55 8.52 -5.84 1.00
CA ASP A 55 9.80 -6.57 1.03
C ASP A 55 10.93 -5.70 1.60
N GLY A 56 10.69 -5.13 2.78
CA GLY A 56 11.70 -4.33 3.47
C GLY A 56 12.07 -3.05 2.78
N GLY A 57 11.23 -2.58 1.85
CA GLY A 57 11.51 -1.37 1.10
C GLY A 57 12.20 -1.62 -0.22
N LYS A 58 12.36 -2.87 -0.60
CA LYS A 58 12.97 -3.22 -1.87
C LYS A 58 12.17 -2.73 -3.07
N TYR A 59 10.84 -2.71 -2.91
CA TYR A 59 9.93 -2.23 -3.95
C TYR A 59 9.19 -1.02 -3.46
N ARG A 60 8.47 -0.37 -4.38
CA ARG A 60 7.70 0.82 -4.06
C ARG A 60 6.60 0.49 -3.07
N ASP A 61 6.34 1.40 -2.13
CA ASP A 61 5.26 1.22 -1.16
C ASP A 61 3.92 1.12 -1.87
N HIS A 62 3.03 0.34 -1.27
CA HIS A 62 1.66 0.23 -1.76
C HIS A 62 0.73 1.01 -0.85
N ASN A 63 -0.07 1.88 -1.43
CA ASN A 63 -1.08 2.63 -0.69
C ASN A 63 -2.45 2.04 -0.97
N GLU A 64 -3.19 1.75 0.09
CA GLU A 64 -4.53 1.23 -0.05
C GLU A 64 -5.50 2.19 0.63
N TRP A 65 -6.63 2.42 -0.03
CA TRP A 65 -7.62 3.38 0.43
C TRP A 65 -8.89 2.65 0.82
N TYR A 66 -9.32 2.85 2.07
CA TYR A 66 -10.52 2.20 2.59
C TYR A 66 -11.58 3.27 2.81
N ASN A 67 -12.66 3.20 2.05
CA ASN A 67 -13.70 4.22 2.08
C ASN A 67 -14.71 3.95 3.19
N LEU A 68 -14.23 3.98 4.41
CA LEU A 68 -15.02 3.64 5.60
C LEU A 68 -16.12 4.64 5.90
N TRP A 69 -16.03 5.83 5.34
CA TRP A 69 -17.00 6.90 5.58
C TRP A 69 -17.68 7.32 4.29
N SER A 70 -17.78 6.39 3.35
CA SER A 70 -18.43 6.66 2.07
C SER A 70 -19.91 6.92 2.27
N ALA A 71 -20.45 7.82 1.44
CA ALA A 71 -21.90 8.04 1.43
C ALA A 71 -22.65 6.84 0.88
N SER A 72 -21.99 6.02 0.07
CA SER A 72 -22.58 4.80 -0.47
C SER A 72 -22.53 3.69 0.59
N THR A 73 -23.69 3.18 0.97
CA THR A 73 -23.78 2.12 1.97
C THR A 73 -23.03 0.87 1.51
N GLU A 74 -23.13 0.56 0.21
CA GLU A 74 -22.44 -0.61 -0.34
C GLU A 74 -20.94 -0.46 -0.29
N SER A 75 -20.42 0.68 -0.72
CA SER A 75 -18.98 0.94 -0.67
C SER A 75 -18.45 0.90 0.75
N LYS A 76 -19.19 1.48 1.67
CA LYS A 76 -18.81 1.51 3.07
C LYS A 76 -18.77 0.10 3.66
N ARG A 77 -19.73 -0.73 3.30
CA ARG A 77 -19.80 -2.12 3.78
C ARG A 77 -18.61 -2.91 3.28
N ILE A 78 -18.31 -2.79 1.98
CA ILE A 78 -17.19 -3.52 1.37
C ILE A 78 -15.88 -3.07 2.01
N ALA A 79 -15.68 -1.76 2.14
CA ALA A 79 -14.46 -1.24 2.74
C ALA A 79 -14.30 -1.72 4.18
N SER A 80 -15.39 -1.73 4.95
CA SER A 80 -15.35 -2.17 6.34
C SER A 80 -14.99 -3.64 6.46
N GLU A 81 -15.49 -4.47 5.56
CA GLU A 81 -15.18 -5.89 5.57
C GLU A 81 -13.71 -6.12 5.28
N ILE A 82 -13.17 -5.43 4.27
CA ILE A 82 -11.78 -5.59 3.89
C ILE A 82 -10.87 -5.05 5.00
N PHE A 83 -11.22 -3.93 5.59
CA PHE A 83 -10.43 -3.33 6.67
C PHE A 83 -10.43 -4.24 7.91
N SER A 84 -11.56 -4.86 8.21
CA SER A 84 -11.65 -5.82 9.31
C SER A 84 -10.79 -7.03 9.04
N ARG A 85 -10.77 -7.49 7.80
CA ARG A 85 -9.92 -8.62 7.42
C ARG A 85 -8.45 -8.28 7.59
N LEU A 86 -8.08 -7.04 7.24
CA LEU A 86 -6.71 -6.59 7.47
C LEU A 86 -6.37 -6.63 8.96
N ALA A 87 -7.27 -6.15 9.80
CA ALA A 87 -7.03 -6.15 11.25
C ALA A 87 -6.79 -7.56 11.77
N ILE A 88 -7.62 -8.50 11.36
CA ILE A 88 -7.47 -9.89 11.79
C ILE A 88 -6.17 -10.47 11.27
N THR A 89 -5.84 -10.17 10.03
CA THR A 89 -4.63 -10.70 9.40
C THR A 89 -3.36 -10.29 10.15
N VAL A 90 -3.33 -9.06 10.67
CA VAL A 90 -2.15 -8.59 11.39
C VAL A 90 -2.20 -8.87 12.90
N GLY A 91 -3.22 -9.60 13.35
CA GLY A 91 -3.24 -10.12 14.71
C GLY A 91 -4.21 -9.46 15.67
N PHE A 92 -5.03 -8.51 15.22
CA PHE A 92 -6.05 -7.93 16.09
C PHE A 92 -7.23 -8.89 16.20
N LYS A 93 -7.80 -9.00 17.40
CA LYS A 93 -9.00 -9.80 17.60
C LYS A 93 -10.25 -9.04 17.18
N LYS A 94 -10.16 -7.71 17.17
CA LYS A 94 -11.22 -6.82 16.71
C LYS A 94 -10.56 -5.56 16.19
N LEU A 95 -11.33 -4.73 15.49
CA LEU A 95 -10.78 -3.47 14.98
C LEU A 95 -10.27 -2.61 16.12
N PRO A 96 -9.05 -2.08 16.01
CA PRO A 96 -8.56 -1.14 17.00
C PRO A 96 -9.31 0.19 16.90
N ASP A 97 -9.32 0.92 18.00
CA ASP A 97 -9.98 2.22 18.02
C ASP A 97 -9.27 3.25 17.14
N LEU A 98 -7.95 3.12 17.02
CA LEU A 98 -7.15 4.07 16.25
C LEU A 98 -6.45 3.34 15.12
N ALA A 99 -6.59 3.88 13.90
CA ALA A 99 -5.93 3.26 12.75
C ALA A 99 -4.41 3.27 12.87
N LYS A 100 -3.85 4.23 13.61
CA LYS A 100 -2.41 4.27 13.80
C LYS A 100 -1.87 3.04 14.53
N ASP A 101 -2.75 2.30 15.19
CA ASP A 101 -2.33 1.07 15.88
C ASP A 101 -1.91 -0.01 14.89
N PHE A 102 -2.26 0.14 13.63
CA PHE A 102 -1.77 -0.75 12.58
C PHE A 102 -0.30 -0.53 12.25
N ILE A 103 0.24 0.65 12.55
CA ILE A 103 1.63 0.96 12.19
C ILE A 103 2.57 0.02 12.91
N GLY A 104 3.48 -0.58 12.14
CA GLY A 104 4.44 -1.56 12.66
C GLY A 104 3.98 -2.99 12.51
N LYS A 105 2.72 -3.22 12.16
CA LYS A 105 2.21 -4.57 11.97
C LYS A 105 2.72 -5.16 10.68
N GLN A 106 2.94 -6.45 10.67
CA GLN A 106 3.47 -7.17 9.52
C GLN A 106 2.45 -8.18 9.00
N LEU A 107 2.50 -8.39 7.70
CA LEU A 107 1.65 -9.38 7.05
C LEU A 107 2.29 -9.77 5.73
N ARG A 108 1.72 -10.77 5.10
CA ARG A 108 2.16 -11.23 3.78
C ARG A 108 1.10 -10.82 2.78
N LEU A 109 1.52 -10.18 1.70
CA LEU A 109 0.62 -9.70 0.67
C LEU A 109 0.84 -10.46 -0.63
N GLY A 110 -0.27 -10.89 -1.23
CA GLY A 110 -0.25 -11.32 -2.62
C GLY A 110 -0.52 -10.09 -3.45
N ILE A 111 0.37 -9.80 -4.37
CA ILE A 111 0.34 -8.58 -5.17
C ILE A 111 0.29 -8.93 -6.64
N ARG A 112 -0.55 -8.20 -7.36
CA ARG A 112 -0.57 -8.24 -8.82
C ARG A 112 -0.15 -6.88 -9.34
N GLN A 113 0.81 -6.88 -10.27
CA GLN A 113 1.18 -5.66 -10.96
C GLN A 113 0.20 -5.45 -12.09
N VAL A 114 -0.41 -4.27 -12.15
CA VAL A 114 -1.40 -3.97 -13.16
C VAL A 114 -1.02 -2.67 -13.85
N GLU A 115 -1.43 -2.53 -15.11
CA GLU A 115 -1.25 -1.30 -15.86
C GLU A 115 -2.42 -0.39 -15.61
N ASP A 116 -2.11 0.89 -15.48
CA ASP A 116 -3.12 1.93 -15.33
C ASP A 116 -2.87 2.98 -16.41
N THR A 117 -3.87 3.26 -17.20
CA THR A 117 -3.75 4.22 -18.29
C THR A 117 -4.75 5.33 -18.09
N TRP A 118 -4.27 6.56 -18.18
CA TRP A 118 -5.14 7.72 -18.05
C TRP A 118 -4.71 8.80 -19.02
N THR A 119 -5.56 9.78 -19.23
CA THR A 119 -5.28 10.91 -20.10
C THR A 119 -4.92 12.10 -19.23
N ASN A 120 -3.77 12.71 -19.48
CA ASN A 120 -3.35 13.89 -18.73
C ASN A 120 -4.01 15.15 -19.28
N LYS A 121 -3.65 16.29 -18.71
CA LYS A 121 -4.27 17.56 -19.09
C LYS A 121 -3.99 17.95 -20.52
N GLU A 122 -2.88 17.50 -21.09
CA GLU A 122 -2.51 17.80 -22.46
C GLU A 122 -3.14 16.82 -23.46
N GLY A 123 -3.97 15.90 -23.00
CA GLY A 123 -4.61 14.94 -23.86
C GLY A 123 -3.74 13.73 -24.19
N GLU A 124 -2.60 13.60 -23.55
CA GLU A 124 -1.71 12.45 -23.78
C GLU A 124 -2.12 11.28 -22.91
N GLN A 125 -2.00 10.09 -23.47
CA GLN A 125 -2.25 8.87 -22.69
C GLN A 125 -0.98 8.52 -21.91
N ILE A 126 -1.16 8.35 -20.63
CA ILE A 126 -0.08 7.98 -19.72
C ILE A 126 -0.35 6.58 -19.21
N THR A 127 0.63 5.72 -19.32
CA THR A 127 0.52 4.35 -18.80
C THR A 127 1.57 4.17 -17.71
N SER A 128 1.15 3.65 -16.58
CA SER A 128 2.09 3.33 -15.51
C SER A 128 1.68 2.01 -14.88
N ASN A 129 2.63 1.43 -14.15
CA ASN A 129 2.36 0.19 -13.42
C ASN A 129 2.07 0.53 -11.97
N LYS A 130 1.14 -0.19 -11.40
CA LYS A 130 0.82 -0.06 -9.98
C LYS A 130 0.55 -1.43 -9.40
N THR A 131 0.49 -1.51 -8.09
CA THR A 131 0.24 -2.77 -7.42
C THR A 131 -1.20 -2.84 -6.96
N LYS A 132 -1.71 -4.07 -6.93
CA LYS A 132 -3.04 -4.35 -6.41
C LYS A 132 -2.90 -5.51 -5.43
N ILE A 133 -3.49 -5.36 -4.26
CA ILE A 133 -3.49 -6.44 -3.27
C ILE A 133 -4.59 -7.42 -3.65
N ILE A 134 -4.22 -8.67 -3.85
CA ILE A 134 -5.17 -9.72 -4.18
C ILE A 134 -5.30 -10.76 -3.07
N LYS A 135 -4.43 -10.68 -2.05
CA LYS A 135 -4.43 -11.65 -0.97
C LYS A 135 -3.72 -11.07 0.24
N MET A 136 -4.24 -11.38 1.43
CA MET A 136 -3.60 -10.99 2.68
C MET A 136 -3.52 -12.21 3.57
N GLU A 137 -2.34 -12.43 4.17
CA GLU A 137 -2.11 -13.56 5.06
C GLU A 137 -1.24 -13.11 6.21
N PRO A 138 -1.28 -13.83 7.34
CA PRO A 138 -0.37 -13.50 8.45
C PRO A 138 1.07 -13.63 8.02
N SER A 139 1.91 -12.76 8.55
CA SER A 139 3.32 -12.76 8.21
C SER A 139 4.01 -13.96 8.85
N GLU A 140 4.90 -14.60 8.09
CA GLU A 140 5.75 -15.63 8.63
C GLU A 140 6.89 -15.03 9.45
N MET A 141 7.15 -13.75 9.26
CA MET A 141 8.21 -13.03 9.95
C MET A 141 7.74 -12.40 11.24
N ALA A 142 6.42 -12.30 11.45
CA ALA A 142 5.88 -11.67 12.63
C ALA A 142 6.10 -12.54 13.86
N PRO A 143 6.37 -11.93 15.02
CA PRO A 143 6.45 -12.70 16.24
C PRO A 143 5.13 -13.39 16.53
N THR A 144 5.20 -14.61 17.02
CA THR A 144 3.98 -15.33 17.40
C THR A 144 3.37 -14.63 18.62
N PRO A 145 2.09 -14.25 18.55
CA PRO A 145 1.43 -13.68 19.72
C PRO A 145 1.52 -14.64 20.90
N VAL A 146 1.65 -14.08 22.08
CA VAL A 146 1.81 -14.91 23.27
C VAL A 146 0.67 -15.88 23.43
N GLY A 147 -0.54 -15.43 23.19
CA GLY A 147 -1.72 -16.28 23.31
C GLY A 147 -1.82 -17.38 22.30
N ASP A 148 -1.10 -17.22 21.20
CA ASP A 148 -1.14 -18.20 20.11
C ASP A 148 0.10 -19.05 20.08
N LYS A 149 0.99 -18.81 21.00
CA LYS A 149 2.22 -19.57 21.02
C LYS A 149 1.91 -21.04 21.19
N PRO A 150 2.38 -21.89 20.27
CA PRO A 150 2.12 -23.30 20.42
C PRO A 150 2.71 -23.79 21.72
N PRO A 151 2.03 -24.69 22.34
CA PRO A 151 2.59 -25.34 23.51
C PRO A 151 3.65 -26.30 23.02
N PHE A 152 4.80 -25.90 23.10
CA PHE A 152 5.93 -26.73 22.69
C PHE A 152 6.33 -27.66 23.78
#